data_33484cc4668e284cfef88aa4f6e25897
#
_entry.id   33484cc4668e284cfef88aa4f6e25897
#
_cell.length_a   1.000
_cell.length_b   1.000
_cell.length_c   1.000
_cell.angle_alpha   90.00
_cell.angle_beta   90.00
_cell.angle_gamma   90.00
#
_symmetry.space_group_name_H-M   'P 1'
#
loop_
_entity.id
_entity.type
_entity.pdbx_description
1 polymer ?
#
loop_
_entity_poly.entity_id
_entity_poly.type
_entity_poly.pdbx_seq_one_letter_code
_entity_poly.pdbx_strand_id
1 'polypeptide(L)'
;MIRILLLVDCANDFDRNLLRGIVRYSRENGPWLFYRLPSYYRSIENGERSILEWAKAWKADAIIGQWNDDAMDLLKELNIPVVLQNYRHRSTTYSNLTGDYEGTGLMAARFFAERLFRNFAFFGVKAVSYTH
;
A
#
# COMPACT_ATOMS: atom_id res chain seq x y z
N MET A 1 -13.14 -12.71 -15.91
CA MET A 1 -12.10 -11.64 -15.77
C MET A 1 -11.85 -11.40 -14.28
N ILE A 2 -10.61 -11.34 -13.91
CA ILE A 2 -10.21 -11.10 -12.52
C ILE A 2 -10.50 -9.64 -12.14
N ARG A 3 -11.18 -9.44 -11.01
CA ARG A 3 -11.57 -8.13 -10.49
C ARG A 3 -10.69 -7.79 -9.30
N ILE A 4 -9.92 -6.73 -9.43
CA ILE A 4 -8.98 -6.27 -8.41
C ILE A 4 -9.46 -4.94 -7.83
N LEU A 5 -9.65 -4.90 -6.52
CA LEU A 5 -9.92 -3.65 -5.82
C LEU A 5 -8.60 -3.01 -5.40
N LEU A 6 -8.38 -1.78 -5.84
CA LEU A 6 -7.18 -1.01 -5.52
C LEU A 6 -7.49 0.04 -4.47
N LEU A 7 -6.89 -0.10 -3.30
CA LEU A 7 -7.00 0.86 -2.20
C LEU A 7 -5.71 1.68 -2.12
N VAL A 8 -5.39 2.34 -3.24
CA VAL A 8 -4.14 3.07 -3.44
C VAL A 8 -4.44 4.50 -3.81
N ASP A 9 -3.74 5.43 -3.18
CA ASP A 9 -3.76 6.83 -3.56
C ASP A 9 -2.83 7.06 -4.76
N CYS A 10 -2.90 8.26 -5.35
CA CYS A 10 -1.98 8.69 -6.40
C CYS A 10 -1.25 9.96 -5.99
N ALA A 11 -1.05 10.15 -4.69
CA ALA A 11 -0.53 11.39 -4.16
C ALA A 11 0.99 11.55 -4.33
N ASN A 12 1.72 10.46 -4.46
CA ASN A 12 3.18 10.46 -4.56
C ASN A 12 3.68 9.53 -5.66
N ASP A 13 4.97 9.62 -5.95
CA ASP A 13 5.58 8.84 -7.03
C ASP A 13 5.58 7.34 -6.75
N PHE A 14 5.72 6.93 -5.50
CA PHE A 14 5.68 5.53 -5.14
C PHE A 14 4.33 4.92 -5.54
N ASP A 15 3.24 5.57 -5.16
CA ASP A 15 1.89 5.09 -5.47
C ASP A 15 1.64 5.06 -6.97
N ARG A 16 2.05 6.10 -7.69
CA ARG A 16 1.91 6.16 -9.14
C ARG A 16 2.70 5.06 -9.84
N ASN A 17 3.92 4.80 -9.40
CA ASN A 17 4.75 3.75 -9.96
C ASN A 17 4.21 2.36 -9.62
N LEU A 18 3.66 2.18 -8.44
CA LEU A 18 2.98 0.95 -8.06
C LEU A 18 1.81 0.66 -9.00
N LEU A 19 0.97 1.66 -9.25
CA LEU A 19 -0.17 1.51 -10.16
C LEU A 19 0.29 1.20 -11.60
N ARG A 20 1.34 1.85 -12.07
CA ARG A 20 1.91 1.55 -13.40
C ARG A 20 2.39 0.11 -13.50
N GLY A 21 3.05 -0.39 -12.47
CA GLY A 21 3.50 -1.77 -12.41
C GLY A 21 2.35 -2.77 -12.44
N ILE A 22 1.31 -2.50 -11.66
CA ILE A 22 0.11 -3.34 -11.63
C ILE A 22 -0.57 -3.38 -13.00
N VAL A 23 -0.74 -2.23 -13.63
CA VAL A 23 -1.37 -2.13 -14.96
C VAL A 23 -0.53 -2.85 -16.02
N ARG A 24 0.78 -2.67 -15.97
CA ARG A 24 1.69 -3.36 -16.89
C ARG A 24 1.58 -4.87 -16.76
N TYR A 25 1.61 -5.38 -15.55
CA TYR A 25 1.45 -6.82 -15.31
C TYR A 25 0.11 -7.33 -15.83
N SER A 26 -0.95 -6.58 -15.59
CA SER A 26 -2.28 -6.91 -16.09
C SER A 26 -2.33 -7.01 -17.61
N ARG A 27 -1.67 -6.10 -18.32
CA ARG A 27 -1.61 -6.14 -19.79
C ARG A 27 -0.87 -7.38 -20.31
N GLU A 28 0.16 -7.80 -19.60
CA GLU A 28 0.99 -8.94 -20.00
C GLU A 28 0.37 -10.29 -19.62
N ASN A 29 -0.39 -10.34 -18.54
CA ASN A 29 -0.87 -11.58 -17.94
C ASN A 29 -2.38 -11.65 -17.71
N GLY A 30 -3.11 -10.63 -18.13
CA GLY A 30 -4.54 -10.53 -17.94
C GLY A 30 -5.32 -10.52 -19.24
N PRO A 31 -6.32 -9.66 -19.42
CA PRO A 31 -6.55 -8.43 -18.63
C PRO A 31 -7.27 -8.64 -17.30
N TRP A 32 -7.05 -7.68 -16.40
CA TRP A 32 -7.78 -7.58 -15.13
C TRP A 32 -8.70 -6.36 -15.17
N LEU A 33 -9.76 -6.42 -14.40
CA LEU A 33 -10.65 -5.28 -14.22
C LEU A 33 -10.35 -4.65 -12.86
N PHE A 34 -10.11 -3.33 -12.86
CA PHE A 34 -9.74 -2.60 -11.66
C PHE A 34 -10.83 -1.64 -11.22
N TYR A 35 -11.00 -1.52 -9.92
CA TYR A 35 -11.73 -0.42 -9.30
C TYR A 35 -10.86 0.19 -8.21
N ARG A 36 -10.66 1.50 -8.25
CA ARG A 36 -9.79 2.21 -7.29
C ARG A 36 -10.60 3.07 -6.34
N LEU A 37 -10.37 2.85 -5.06
CA LEU A 37 -10.94 3.67 -4.00
C LEU A 37 -9.81 4.38 -3.25
N PRO A 38 -9.70 5.70 -3.33
CA PRO A 38 -8.71 6.47 -2.57
C PRO A 38 -8.93 6.39 -1.07
N SER A 39 -7.89 6.72 -0.30
CA SER A 39 -7.91 6.60 1.16
C SER A 39 -8.97 7.43 1.86
N TYR A 40 -9.41 8.53 1.26
CA TYR A 40 -10.40 9.38 1.93
C TYR A 40 -11.74 8.66 2.16
N TYR A 41 -12.07 7.65 1.36
CA TYR A 41 -13.27 6.83 1.61
C TYR A 41 -13.22 6.10 2.95
N ARG A 42 -12.02 5.84 3.46
CA ARG A 42 -11.86 5.17 4.75
C ARG A 42 -11.94 6.12 5.93
N SER A 43 -11.80 7.41 5.70
CA SER A 43 -11.95 8.41 6.74
C SER A 43 -13.41 8.78 7.04
N ILE A 44 -14.33 8.30 6.23
CA ILE A 44 -15.77 8.43 6.46
C ILE A 44 -16.18 7.42 7.52
N GLU A 45 -17.16 7.77 8.35
CA GLU A 45 -17.72 6.86 9.35
C GLU A 45 -18.11 5.53 8.71
N ASN A 46 -17.61 4.43 9.28
CA ASN A 46 -17.78 3.07 8.75
C ASN A 46 -17.18 2.86 7.35
N GLY A 47 -16.14 3.64 6.99
CA GLY A 47 -15.53 3.57 5.67
C GLY A 47 -15.03 2.17 5.29
N GLU A 48 -14.33 1.48 6.21
CA GLU A 48 -13.85 0.12 5.98
C GLU A 48 -15.00 -0.86 5.78
N ARG A 49 -16.04 -0.75 6.58
CA ARG A 49 -17.23 -1.61 6.43
C ARG A 49 -17.91 -1.38 5.08
N SER A 50 -18.02 -0.14 4.65
CA SER A 50 -18.63 0.21 3.37
C SER A 50 -17.79 -0.32 2.19
N ILE A 51 -16.48 -0.23 2.28
CA ILE A 51 -15.57 -0.80 1.27
C ILE A 51 -15.75 -2.31 1.19
N LEU A 52 -15.85 -2.97 2.34
CA LEU A 52 -16.02 -4.41 2.41
C LEU A 52 -17.32 -4.87 1.75
N GLU A 53 -18.42 -4.18 2.05
CA GLU A 53 -19.71 -4.47 1.44
C GLU A 53 -19.72 -4.24 -0.05
N TRP A 54 -19.06 -3.16 -0.49
CA TRP A 54 -18.92 -2.88 -1.91
C TRP A 54 -18.09 -3.96 -2.61
N ALA A 55 -17.00 -4.40 -1.98
CA ALA A 55 -16.16 -5.46 -2.52
C ALA A 55 -16.93 -6.76 -2.70
N LYS A 56 -17.77 -7.10 -1.73
CA LYS A 56 -18.66 -8.28 -1.81
C LYS A 56 -19.66 -8.16 -2.95
N ALA A 57 -20.30 -7.01 -3.09
CA ALA A 57 -21.30 -6.77 -4.12
C ALA A 57 -20.67 -6.79 -5.52
N TRP A 58 -19.50 -6.24 -5.66
CA TRP A 58 -18.75 -6.23 -6.92
C TRP A 58 -18.09 -7.57 -7.23
N LYS A 59 -18.04 -8.47 -6.25
CA LYS A 59 -17.36 -9.75 -6.35
C LYS A 59 -15.88 -9.60 -6.67
N ALA A 60 -15.18 -8.79 -5.85
CA ALA A 60 -13.74 -8.62 -5.98
C ALA A 60 -13.03 -9.97 -5.78
N ASP A 61 -12.04 -10.24 -6.62
CA ASP A 61 -11.22 -11.44 -6.54
C ASP A 61 -9.97 -11.23 -5.69
N ALA A 62 -9.51 -10.00 -5.56
CA ALA A 62 -8.36 -9.65 -4.73
C ALA A 62 -8.37 -8.17 -4.38
N ILE A 63 -7.59 -7.83 -3.37
CA ILE A 63 -7.39 -6.44 -2.93
C ILE A 63 -5.89 -6.15 -2.90
N ILE A 64 -5.50 -5.00 -3.42
CA ILE A 64 -4.14 -4.47 -3.31
C ILE A 64 -4.23 -3.06 -2.75
N GLY A 65 -3.49 -2.78 -1.69
CA GLY A 65 -3.39 -1.41 -1.20
C GLY A 65 -3.30 -1.27 0.30
N GLN A 66 -3.79 -0.12 0.77
CA GLN A 66 -3.70 0.27 2.17
C GLN A 66 -4.97 -0.11 2.93
N TRP A 67 -4.79 -0.58 4.14
CA TRP A 67 -5.90 -0.91 5.04
C TRP A 67 -5.54 -0.52 6.46
N ASN A 68 -6.53 -0.05 7.21
CA ASN A 68 -6.32 0.36 8.59
C ASN A 68 -6.05 -0.85 9.48
N ASP A 69 -4.96 -0.80 10.25
CA ASP A 69 -4.60 -1.88 11.17
C ASP A 69 -5.69 -2.20 12.19
N ASP A 70 -6.43 -1.17 12.63
CA ASP A 70 -7.50 -1.34 13.61
C ASP A 70 -8.71 -2.10 13.02
N ALA A 71 -8.83 -2.15 11.70
CA ALA A 71 -9.92 -2.82 11.01
C ALA A 71 -9.47 -4.09 10.28
N MET A 72 -8.32 -4.64 10.65
CA MET A 72 -7.74 -5.80 9.95
C MET A 72 -8.67 -7.03 9.97
N ASP A 73 -9.40 -7.21 11.05
CA ASP A 73 -10.32 -8.35 11.18
C ASP A 73 -11.46 -8.32 10.15
N LEU A 74 -11.84 -7.14 9.68
CA LEU A 74 -12.87 -7.02 8.66
C LEU A 74 -12.47 -7.64 7.33
N LEU A 75 -11.18 -7.57 6.97
CA LEU A 75 -10.69 -8.16 5.72
C LEU A 75 -10.88 -9.67 5.67
N LYS A 76 -10.83 -10.33 6.81
CA LYS A 76 -10.98 -11.78 6.89
C LYS A 76 -12.36 -12.26 6.43
N GLU A 77 -13.37 -11.40 6.51
CA GLU A 77 -14.73 -11.73 6.07
C GLU A 77 -14.82 -11.97 4.56
N LEU A 78 -13.89 -11.41 3.77
CA LEU A 78 -13.90 -11.54 2.31
C LEU A 78 -13.34 -12.87 1.82
N ASN A 79 -12.43 -13.46 2.55
CA ASN A 79 -11.74 -14.71 2.18
C ASN A 79 -11.16 -14.68 0.75
N ILE A 80 -10.51 -13.58 0.39
CA ILE A 80 -9.84 -13.39 -0.88
C ILE A 80 -8.39 -12.97 -0.66
N PRO A 81 -7.50 -13.16 -1.64
CA PRO A 81 -6.13 -12.69 -1.53
C PRO A 81 -6.05 -11.17 -1.33
N VAL A 82 -5.19 -10.75 -0.42
CA VAL A 82 -4.94 -9.35 -0.10
C VAL A 82 -3.45 -9.10 -0.05
N VAL A 83 -2.99 -8.07 -0.76
CA VAL A 83 -1.61 -7.57 -0.68
C VAL A 83 -1.66 -6.18 -0.06
N LEU A 84 -1.02 -6.03 1.10
CA LEU A 84 -1.09 -4.80 1.87
C LEU A 84 0.14 -3.94 1.66
N GLN A 85 -0.09 -2.68 1.30
CA GLN A 85 0.93 -1.64 1.26
C GLN A 85 1.00 -1.00 2.65
N ASN A 86 1.85 -1.56 3.52
CA ASN A 86 1.95 -1.14 4.91
C ASN A 86 3.23 -0.35 5.15
N TYR A 87 3.08 0.78 5.85
CA TYR A 87 4.22 1.60 6.25
C TYR A 87 4.65 1.33 7.69
N ARG A 88 3.74 0.95 8.56
CA ARG A 88 4.00 0.80 9.99
C ARG A 88 4.22 -0.64 10.42
N HIS A 89 3.26 -1.47 10.16
CA HIS A 89 3.26 -2.85 10.59
C HIS A 89 3.08 -3.79 9.43
N ARG A 90 3.90 -4.82 9.41
CA ARG A 90 3.71 -5.89 8.45
C ARG A 90 2.65 -6.84 8.97
N SER A 91 1.71 -7.20 8.12
CA SER A 91 0.76 -8.24 8.43
C SER A 91 1.48 -9.60 8.48
N THR A 92 1.08 -10.44 9.41
CA THR A 92 1.50 -11.85 9.45
C THR A 92 0.53 -12.76 8.70
N THR A 93 -0.65 -12.25 8.37
CA THR A 93 -1.71 -13.00 7.69
C THR A 93 -1.69 -12.80 6.18
N TYR A 94 -1.40 -11.58 5.72
CA TYR A 94 -1.42 -11.21 4.31
C TYR A 94 -0.05 -10.85 3.81
N SER A 95 0.13 -10.90 2.49
CA SER A 95 1.36 -10.46 1.85
C SER A 95 1.54 -8.95 2.02
N ASN A 96 2.77 -8.53 2.19
CA ASN A 96 3.12 -7.13 2.41
C ASN A 96 3.90 -6.59 1.22
N LEU A 97 3.57 -5.35 0.84
CA LEU A 97 4.28 -4.59 -0.17
C LEU A 97 4.83 -3.33 0.49
N THR A 98 6.14 -3.16 0.46
CA THR A 98 6.81 -2.02 1.09
C THR A 98 8.07 -1.68 0.32
N GLY A 99 8.55 -0.43 0.46
CA GLY A 99 9.82 -0.02 -0.09
C GLY A 99 10.99 -0.55 0.74
N ASP A 100 12.16 -0.60 0.12
CA ASP A 100 13.40 -0.91 0.84
C ASP A 100 13.92 0.37 1.52
N TYR A 101 13.29 0.75 2.61
CA TYR A 101 13.61 1.98 3.33
C TYR A 101 14.98 1.93 3.98
N GLU A 102 15.39 0.78 4.47
CA GLU A 102 16.73 0.58 5.04
C GLU A 102 17.80 0.76 3.99
N GLY A 103 17.63 0.12 2.84
CA GLY A 103 18.56 0.26 1.71
C GLY A 103 18.65 1.68 1.20
N THR A 104 17.51 2.38 1.12
CA THR A 104 17.47 3.79 0.74
C THR A 104 18.24 4.66 1.73
N GLY A 105 18.06 4.42 3.03
CA GLY A 105 18.79 5.15 4.07
C GLY A 105 20.29 4.91 4.00
N LEU A 106 20.70 3.67 3.82
CA LEU A 106 22.11 3.32 3.64
C LEU A 106 22.72 3.98 2.42
N MET A 107 22.01 4.00 1.31
CA MET A 107 22.47 4.64 0.08
C MET A 107 22.68 6.13 0.29
N ALA A 108 21.73 6.81 0.93
CA ALA A 108 21.84 8.23 1.23
C ALA A 108 23.02 8.52 2.16
N ALA A 109 23.18 7.72 3.22
CA ALA A 109 24.29 7.87 4.15
C ALA A 109 25.66 7.71 3.47
N ARG A 110 25.80 6.69 2.63
CA ARG A 110 27.00 6.45 1.85
C ARG A 110 27.31 7.60 0.91
N PHE A 111 26.30 8.12 0.23
CA PHE A 111 26.43 9.25 -0.67
C PHE A 111 27.09 10.46 0.03
N PHE A 112 26.62 10.79 1.21
CA PHE A 112 27.17 11.92 1.96
C PHE A 112 28.52 11.59 2.61
N ALA A 113 28.70 10.39 3.11
CA ALA A 113 29.97 9.97 3.71
C ALA A 113 31.11 9.96 2.71
N GLU A 114 30.89 9.50 1.50
CA GLU A 114 31.87 9.52 0.41
C GLU A 114 32.29 10.93 0.01
N ARG A 115 31.42 11.92 0.26
CA ARG A 115 31.69 13.34 0.01
C ARG A 115 32.21 14.07 1.25
N LEU A 116 32.58 13.33 2.29
CA LEU A 116 33.19 13.82 3.52
C LEU A 116 32.31 14.76 4.35
N PHE A 117 30.99 14.66 4.19
CA PHE A 117 30.08 15.34 5.10
C PHE A 117 30.07 14.65 6.47
N ARG A 118 30.08 15.43 7.53
CA ARG A 118 30.14 14.93 8.92
C ARG A 118 28.93 15.30 9.74
N ASN A 119 28.21 16.34 9.38
CA ASN A 119 27.05 16.81 10.13
C ASN A 119 25.80 16.52 9.31
N PHE A 120 24.88 15.78 9.93
CA PHE A 120 23.69 15.31 9.27
C PHE A 120 22.45 15.74 10.04
N ALA A 121 21.36 16.02 9.31
CA ALA A 121 20.07 16.23 9.89
C ALA A 121 19.05 15.38 9.13
N PHE A 122 18.09 14.83 9.85
CA PHE A 122 16.98 14.12 9.27
C PHE A 122 15.71 14.97 9.41
N PHE A 123 15.02 15.13 8.28
CA PHE A 123 13.73 15.77 8.25
C PHE A 123 12.71 14.77 7.70
N GLY A 124 11.67 14.51 8.47
CA GLY A 124 10.67 13.53 8.09
C GLY A 124 9.33 13.76 8.78
N VAL A 125 8.37 12.94 8.40
CA VAL A 125 7.01 12.99 8.95
C VAL A 125 6.91 12.02 10.11
N LYS A 126 6.43 12.52 11.25
CA LYS A 126 6.39 11.74 12.50
C LYS A 126 5.48 10.52 12.46
N ALA A 127 4.47 10.51 11.64
CA ALA A 127 3.41 9.51 11.74
C ALA A 127 3.60 8.29 10.84
N VAL A 128 4.67 8.18 10.06
CA VAL A 128 4.72 7.20 9.01
C VAL A 128 5.53 5.99 9.40
N SER A 129 6.69 5.80 9.06
CA SER A 129 7.30 4.47 8.99
C SER A 129 8.21 4.07 10.15
N TYR A 130 8.29 4.88 11.17
CA TYR A 130 9.26 4.61 12.25
C TYR A 130 8.63 4.33 13.59
N THR A 131 7.44 3.90 13.57
CA THR A 131 6.84 3.29 14.73
C THR A 131 7.36 1.88 14.82
N HIS A 132 8.40 1.74 15.48
CA HIS A 132 9.07 0.47 15.64
C HIS A 132 9.10 0.08 17.07
#